data_e85c880fcd7033394a0cea3686ff8602
#
_entry.id   e85c880fcd7033394a0cea3686ff8602
#
_cell.length_a   1.000
_cell.length_b   1.000
_cell.length_c   1.000
_cell.angle_alpha   90.00
_cell.angle_beta   90.00
_cell.angle_gamma   90.00
#
_symmetry.space_group_name_H-M   'P 1'
#
loop_
_entity.id
_entity.type
_entity.pdbx_description
1 polymer ?
#
loop_
_entity_poly.entity_id
_entity_poly.type
_entity_poly.pdbx_seq_one_letter_code
_entity_poly.pdbx_strand_id
1 'polypeptide(L)'
;SAGGCCRCCCSFIFTLGLTALFMWLSLRTSNPTCSIQYFYAPSLNRTLNTTNSSLYFDLKLDNGNKDKGIYYDPINLTFYYGFTPNFSVGNLTVPAFYQGHKKNARRRMLVQTPSVPWPEARTNGTVWFRMDLQTKVRFKILFWNTKREKISVSAPVEVNATDGKKIHKKGIKLKSGAPERWRNRAPVGLLGILATGILVVF
;
A
#
# COMPACT_ATOMS: atom_id res chain seq x y z
N SER A 1 -39.18 -18.57 43.80
CA SER A 1 -39.12 -17.84 42.50
C SER A 1 -37.77 -17.18 42.18
N ALA A 2 -36.67 -17.62 42.76
CA ALA A 2 -35.32 -17.10 42.49
C ALA A 2 -34.80 -17.48 41.08
N GLY A 3 -35.29 -18.53 40.43
CA GLY A 3 -34.84 -18.97 39.11
C GLY A 3 -35.31 -18.10 37.95
N GLY A 4 -36.41 -17.35 38.10
CA GLY A 4 -36.92 -16.46 37.04
C GLY A 4 -36.08 -15.21 36.85
N CYS A 5 -35.58 -14.61 37.92
CA CYS A 5 -34.77 -13.41 37.89
C CYS A 5 -33.39 -13.68 37.25
N CYS A 6 -32.77 -14.82 37.56
CA CYS A 6 -31.49 -15.22 37.00
C CYS A 6 -31.58 -15.45 35.45
N ARG A 7 -32.65 -16.08 34.98
CA ARG A 7 -32.90 -16.26 33.53
C ARG A 7 -33.08 -14.93 32.79
N CYS A 8 -33.82 -13.97 33.37
CA CYS A 8 -34.00 -12.65 32.80
C CYS A 8 -32.64 -11.89 32.72
N CYS A 9 -31.83 -11.92 33.77
CA CYS A 9 -30.53 -11.28 33.80
C CYS A 9 -29.57 -11.90 32.77
N CYS A 10 -29.52 -13.22 32.66
CA CYS A 10 -28.68 -13.89 31.66
C CYS A 10 -29.12 -13.59 30.24
N SER A 11 -30.43 -13.57 29.96
CA SER A 11 -30.95 -13.21 28.63
C SER A 11 -30.63 -11.76 28.27
N PHE A 12 -30.76 -10.84 29.22
CA PHE A 12 -30.42 -9.42 29.01
C PHE A 12 -28.93 -9.21 28.74
N ILE A 13 -28.05 -9.86 29.50
CA ILE A 13 -26.60 -9.79 29.29
C ILE A 13 -26.24 -10.38 27.91
N PHE A 14 -26.84 -11.49 27.53
CA PHE A 14 -26.60 -12.12 26.23
C PHE A 14 -27.04 -11.21 25.08
N THR A 15 -28.22 -10.60 25.14
CA THR A 15 -28.71 -9.68 24.11
C THR A 15 -27.83 -8.42 24.02
N LEU A 16 -27.42 -7.84 25.16
CA LEU A 16 -26.47 -6.72 25.17
C LEU A 16 -25.13 -7.10 24.56
N GLY A 17 -24.58 -8.26 24.90
CA GLY A 17 -23.34 -8.76 24.34
C GLY A 17 -23.43 -8.95 22.83
N LEU A 18 -24.53 -9.53 22.36
CA LEU A 18 -24.78 -9.75 20.94
C LEU A 18 -24.94 -8.44 20.16
N THR A 19 -25.69 -7.48 20.71
CA THR A 19 -25.84 -6.15 20.08
C THR A 19 -24.52 -5.38 20.06
N ALA A 20 -23.73 -5.43 21.12
CA ALA A 20 -22.40 -4.83 21.16
C ALA A 20 -21.45 -5.46 20.12
N LEU A 21 -21.50 -6.78 19.95
CA LEU A 21 -20.72 -7.49 18.96
C LEU A 21 -21.10 -7.08 17.53
N PHE A 22 -22.41 -7.03 17.22
CA PHE A 22 -22.89 -6.57 15.91
C PHE A 22 -22.50 -5.12 15.64
N MET A 23 -22.61 -4.26 16.64
CA MET A 23 -22.22 -2.87 16.52
C MET A 23 -20.71 -2.73 16.25
N TRP A 24 -19.88 -3.49 16.99
CA TRP A 24 -18.43 -3.50 16.76
C TRP A 24 -18.06 -4.00 15.35
N LEU A 25 -18.66 -5.09 14.88
CA LEU A 25 -18.44 -5.62 13.54
C LEU A 25 -18.89 -4.63 12.44
N SER A 26 -20.02 -3.96 12.66
CA SER A 26 -20.55 -2.96 11.72
C SER A 26 -19.67 -1.71 11.63
N LEU A 27 -19.04 -1.32 12.73
CA LEU A 27 -18.17 -0.13 12.77
C LEU A 27 -16.74 -0.40 12.25
N ARG A 28 -16.37 -1.66 12.07
CA ARG A 28 -15.04 -2.01 11.57
C ARG A 28 -14.79 -1.43 10.18
N THR A 29 -13.71 -0.65 10.03
CA THR A 29 -13.28 -0.05 8.77
C THR A 29 -12.15 -0.89 8.15
N SER A 30 -12.09 -0.92 6.83
CA SER A 30 -10.98 -1.51 6.08
C SER A 30 -10.22 -0.42 5.35
N ASN A 31 -8.90 -0.44 5.47
CA ASN A 31 -8.04 0.50 4.77
C ASN A 31 -8.18 0.36 3.25
N PRO A 32 -8.10 1.47 2.50
CA PRO A 32 -8.17 1.42 1.05
C PRO A 32 -6.98 0.67 0.47
N THR A 33 -7.23 -0.08 -0.61
CA THR A 33 -6.17 -0.73 -1.37
C THR A 33 -5.63 0.22 -2.42
N CYS A 34 -4.33 0.49 -2.38
CA CYS A 34 -3.63 1.31 -3.37
C CYS A 34 -2.88 0.39 -4.34
N SER A 35 -2.92 0.67 -5.64
CA SER A 35 -2.21 -0.12 -6.65
C SER A 35 -1.77 0.72 -7.84
N ILE A 36 -0.57 0.40 -8.39
CA ILE A 36 -0.03 0.98 -9.62
C ILE A 36 -0.51 0.12 -10.79
N GLN A 37 -1.40 0.67 -11.62
CA GLN A 37 -1.94 -0.04 -12.78
C GLN A 37 -1.03 0.06 -14.00
N TYR A 38 -0.44 1.24 -14.20
CA TYR A 38 0.45 1.55 -15.31
C TYR A 38 1.67 2.30 -14.79
N PHE A 39 2.83 2.05 -15.41
CA PHE A 39 4.06 2.78 -15.14
C PHE A 39 4.90 2.77 -16.41
N TYR A 40 5.38 3.96 -16.81
CA TYR A 40 6.12 4.15 -18.04
C TYR A 40 7.17 5.24 -17.89
N ALA A 41 8.39 4.93 -18.30
CA ALA A 41 9.53 5.84 -18.32
C ALA A 41 9.99 6.06 -19.77
N PRO A 42 9.56 7.15 -20.45
CA PRO A 42 9.90 7.41 -21.85
C PRO A 42 11.41 7.44 -22.11
N SER A 43 12.19 7.95 -21.17
CA SER A 43 13.65 8.01 -21.29
C SER A 43 14.32 6.65 -21.43
N LEU A 44 13.69 5.56 -20.98
CA LEU A 44 14.21 4.20 -21.18
C LEU A 44 13.85 3.64 -22.55
N ASN A 45 12.82 4.17 -23.21
CA ASN A 45 12.41 3.68 -24.51
C ASN A 45 13.45 4.05 -25.59
N ARG A 46 14.16 3.04 -26.06
CA ARG A 46 15.24 3.21 -27.05
C ARG A 46 14.74 3.66 -28.41
N THR A 47 13.49 3.37 -28.76
CA THR A 47 12.91 3.72 -30.07
C THR A 47 12.55 5.20 -30.17
N LEU A 48 12.25 5.86 -29.04
CA LEU A 48 11.78 7.25 -29.01
C LEU A 48 12.91 8.29 -28.96
N ASN A 49 14.12 7.87 -28.61
CA ASN A 49 15.32 8.75 -28.45
C ASN A 49 15.01 10.08 -27.73
N THR A 50 14.13 10.04 -26.71
CA THR A 50 13.67 11.22 -26.00
C THR A 50 14.54 11.52 -24.79
N THR A 51 14.78 12.80 -24.53
CA THR A 51 15.44 13.30 -23.32
C THR A 51 14.44 13.60 -22.20
N ASN A 52 13.19 13.15 -22.33
CA ASN A 52 12.11 13.47 -21.40
C ASN A 52 12.28 12.74 -20.07
N SER A 53 12.76 13.44 -19.04
CA SER A 53 12.99 12.94 -17.67
C SER A 53 11.70 12.82 -16.85
N SER A 54 10.64 12.28 -17.43
CA SER A 54 9.34 12.12 -16.75
C SER A 54 8.99 10.65 -16.55
N LEU A 55 8.25 10.36 -15.48
CA LEU A 55 7.59 9.06 -15.25
C LEU A 55 6.08 9.26 -15.37
N TYR A 56 5.44 8.44 -16.17
CA TYR A 56 3.98 8.36 -16.29
C TYR A 56 3.47 7.18 -15.50
N PHE A 57 2.43 7.39 -14.71
CA PHE A 57 1.85 6.30 -13.92
C PHE A 57 0.34 6.46 -13.74
N ASP A 58 -0.33 5.34 -13.49
CA ASP A 58 -1.77 5.27 -13.15
C ASP A 58 -1.91 4.65 -11.75
N LEU A 59 -2.29 5.49 -10.79
CA LEU A 59 -2.58 5.09 -9.42
C LEU A 59 -4.06 4.78 -9.28
N LYS A 60 -4.39 3.58 -8.83
CA LYS A 60 -5.75 3.16 -8.47
C LYS A 60 -5.87 3.06 -6.96
N LEU A 61 -6.86 3.76 -6.41
CA LEU A 61 -7.28 3.68 -5.01
C LEU A 61 -8.65 2.99 -4.97
N ASP A 62 -8.76 1.93 -4.18
CA ASP A 62 -9.97 1.12 -4.11
C ASP A 62 -10.53 1.10 -2.69
N ASN A 63 -11.75 1.62 -2.53
CA ASN A 63 -12.49 1.56 -1.27
C ASN A 63 -13.38 0.33 -1.24
N GLY A 64 -12.89 -0.75 -0.62
CA GLY A 64 -13.64 -2.00 -0.44
C GLY A 64 -14.73 -1.96 0.63
N ASN A 65 -14.85 -0.87 1.40
CA ASN A 65 -15.90 -0.77 2.43
C ASN A 65 -17.29 -0.76 1.80
N LYS A 66 -18.21 -1.52 2.38
CA LYS A 66 -19.56 -1.71 1.82
C LYS A 66 -20.46 -0.49 2.02
N ASP A 67 -20.27 0.25 3.10
CA ASP A 67 -21.16 1.29 3.61
C ASP A 67 -20.44 2.57 4.05
N LYS A 68 -19.10 2.62 3.93
CA LYS A 68 -18.30 3.73 4.43
C LYS A 68 -17.54 4.43 3.30
N GLY A 69 -17.68 5.75 3.22
CA GLY A 69 -16.88 6.60 2.37
C GLY A 69 -15.52 6.90 3.02
N ILE A 70 -14.56 7.35 2.22
CA ILE A 70 -13.22 7.73 2.67
C ILE A 70 -12.93 9.15 2.22
N TYR A 71 -12.57 10.02 3.17
CA TYR A 71 -11.94 11.30 2.90
C TYR A 71 -10.43 11.11 2.95
N TYR A 72 -9.77 11.43 1.86
CA TYR A 72 -8.31 11.48 1.76
C TYR A 72 -7.84 12.90 2.01
N ASP A 73 -6.91 13.08 2.93
CA ASP A 73 -6.08 14.28 3.00
C ASP A 73 -5.12 14.28 1.77
N PRO A 74 -4.36 15.33 1.48
CA PRO A 74 -3.43 15.32 0.36
C PRO A 74 -2.54 14.07 0.38
N ILE A 75 -2.41 13.41 -0.78
CA ILE A 75 -1.61 12.20 -0.92
C ILE A 75 -0.24 12.59 -1.44
N ASN A 76 0.79 12.37 -0.64
CA ASN A 76 2.16 12.59 -1.03
C ASN A 76 2.74 11.31 -1.64
N LEU A 77 3.21 11.43 -2.87
CA LEU A 77 3.89 10.37 -3.62
C LEU A 77 5.36 10.73 -3.74
N THR A 78 6.23 9.81 -3.34
CA THR A 78 7.68 9.95 -3.48
C THR A 78 8.21 8.80 -4.31
N PHE A 79 9.03 9.12 -5.30
CA PHE A 79 9.64 8.16 -6.20
C PHE A 79 11.13 8.04 -5.91
N TYR A 80 11.62 6.82 -5.90
CA TYR A 80 13.03 6.50 -5.69
C TYR A 80 13.55 5.69 -6.89
N TYR A 81 14.81 5.88 -7.21
CA TYR A 81 15.52 5.11 -8.22
C TYR A 81 16.43 4.07 -7.55
N GLY A 82 16.41 2.83 -8.06
CA GLY A 82 17.21 1.73 -7.54
C GLY A 82 16.66 1.13 -6.26
N PHE A 83 17.51 0.36 -5.60
CA PHE A 83 17.16 -0.38 -4.38
C PHE A 83 17.40 0.43 -3.09
N THR A 84 18.19 1.48 -3.16
CA THR A 84 18.52 2.30 -1.99
C THR A 84 17.51 3.43 -1.83
N PRO A 85 16.85 3.55 -0.66
CA PRO A 85 15.84 4.60 -0.42
C PRO A 85 16.45 6.01 -0.24
N ASN A 86 17.74 6.18 -0.44
CA ASN A 86 18.45 7.40 -0.07
C ASN A 86 18.32 8.53 -1.11
N PHE A 87 17.83 8.24 -2.32
CA PHE A 87 17.69 9.21 -3.38
C PHE A 87 16.26 9.26 -3.90
N SER A 88 15.49 10.25 -3.45
CA SER A 88 14.21 10.56 -4.07
C SER A 88 14.45 11.25 -5.40
N VAL A 89 13.87 10.72 -6.47
CA VAL A 89 14.04 11.25 -7.83
C VAL A 89 12.86 12.11 -8.29
N GLY A 90 11.76 12.09 -7.52
CA GLY A 90 10.60 12.91 -7.82
C GLY A 90 9.55 12.85 -6.73
N ASN A 91 8.82 13.94 -6.55
CA ASN A 91 7.73 14.07 -5.59
C ASN A 91 6.50 14.64 -6.28
N LEU A 92 5.33 14.17 -5.89
CA LEU A 92 4.05 14.65 -6.39
C LEU A 92 3.01 14.60 -5.29
N THR A 93 2.16 15.62 -5.20
CA THR A 93 1.05 15.66 -4.25
C THR A 93 -0.28 15.63 -5.00
N VAL A 94 -1.13 14.66 -4.68
CA VAL A 94 -2.51 14.59 -5.15
C VAL A 94 -3.39 15.37 -4.19
N PRO A 95 -4.24 16.29 -4.66
CA PRO A 95 -5.15 17.04 -3.80
C PRO A 95 -6.08 16.12 -3.00
N ALA A 96 -6.52 16.62 -1.84
CA ALA A 96 -7.50 15.94 -1.00
C ALA A 96 -8.81 15.69 -1.76
N PHE A 97 -9.45 14.54 -1.53
CA PHE A 97 -10.72 14.22 -2.16
C PHE A 97 -11.55 13.22 -1.33
N TYR A 98 -12.82 13.10 -1.69
CA TYR A 98 -13.73 12.12 -1.12
C TYR A 98 -13.98 10.96 -2.09
N GLN A 99 -14.01 9.75 -1.56
CA GLN A 99 -14.34 8.53 -2.30
C GLN A 99 -15.49 7.80 -1.61
N GLY A 100 -16.57 7.58 -2.34
CA GLY A 100 -17.73 6.83 -1.84
C GLY A 100 -17.40 5.35 -1.59
N HIS A 101 -18.29 4.67 -0.89
CA HIS A 101 -18.21 3.23 -0.63
C HIS A 101 -18.22 2.42 -1.94
N LYS A 102 -17.52 1.29 -1.96
CA LYS A 102 -17.39 0.40 -3.13
C LYS A 102 -16.95 1.10 -4.43
N LYS A 103 -16.29 2.25 -4.33
CA LYS A 103 -15.81 3.02 -5.49
C LYS A 103 -14.31 2.85 -5.62
N ASN A 104 -13.84 2.97 -6.87
CA ASN A 104 -12.43 3.12 -7.15
C ASN A 104 -12.16 4.50 -7.76
N ALA A 105 -11.02 5.07 -7.43
CA ALA A 105 -10.52 6.31 -8.00
C ALA A 105 -9.22 6.01 -8.74
N ARG A 106 -9.12 6.48 -10.00
CA ARG A 106 -7.90 6.40 -10.80
C ARG A 106 -7.32 7.78 -10.98
N ARG A 107 -6.00 7.88 -10.89
CA ARG A 107 -5.24 9.10 -11.10
C ARG A 107 -4.09 8.81 -12.05
N ARG A 108 -4.21 9.27 -13.29
CA ARG A 108 -3.14 9.24 -14.28
C ARG A 108 -2.35 10.53 -14.17
N MET A 109 -1.08 10.41 -13.90
CA MET A 109 -0.23 11.55 -13.57
C MET A 109 1.16 11.33 -14.15
N LEU A 110 1.91 12.43 -14.21
CA LEU A 110 3.32 12.42 -14.54
C LEU A 110 4.10 13.08 -13.40
N VAL A 111 5.32 12.64 -13.20
CA VAL A 111 6.27 13.25 -12.27
C VAL A 111 7.59 13.47 -12.99
N GLN A 112 8.19 14.65 -12.81
CA GLN A 112 9.52 14.96 -13.33
C GLN A 112 10.58 14.30 -12.46
N THR A 113 11.56 13.68 -13.08
CA THR A 113 12.62 12.93 -12.40
C THR A 113 14.00 13.28 -12.97
N PRO A 114 14.43 14.55 -12.83
CA PRO A 114 15.69 15.02 -13.40
C PRO A 114 16.93 14.33 -12.81
N SER A 115 16.82 13.84 -11.57
CA SER A 115 17.93 13.21 -10.84
C SER A 115 18.19 11.74 -11.20
N VAL A 116 17.42 11.14 -12.12
CA VAL A 116 17.67 9.77 -12.56
C VAL A 116 18.81 9.76 -13.58
N PRO A 117 19.85 8.91 -13.40
CA PRO A 117 20.93 8.75 -14.37
C PRO A 117 20.46 7.93 -15.58
N TRP A 118 19.65 8.54 -16.45
CA TRP A 118 19.02 7.89 -17.60
C TRP A 118 19.97 7.19 -18.57
N PRO A 119 21.16 7.76 -18.89
CA PRO A 119 22.11 7.09 -19.77
C PRO A 119 22.56 5.75 -19.21
N GLU A 120 22.91 5.70 -17.93
CA GLU A 120 23.32 4.47 -17.23
C GLU A 120 22.14 3.49 -17.08
N ALA A 121 20.94 4.00 -16.76
CA ALA A 121 19.75 3.19 -16.63
C ALA A 121 19.39 2.45 -17.93
N ARG A 122 19.69 3.02 -19.10
CA ARG A 122 19.46 2.40 -20.42
C ARG A 122 20.38 1.20 -20.71
N THR A 123 21.54 1.12 -20.08
CA THR A 123 22.48 0.02 -20.29
C THR A 123 22.06 -1.25 -19.58
N ASN A 124 21.30 -1.13 -18.52
CA ASN A 124 20.77 -2.25 -17.74
C ASN A 124 19.58 -2.87 -18.48
N GLY A 125 19.39 -4.19 -18.37
CA GLY A 125 18.20 -4.87 -18.95
C GLY A 125 16.90 -4.53 -18.22
N THR A 126 17.00 -4.23 -16.93
CA THR A 126 15.87 -3.94 -16.03
C THR A 126 16.24 -2.82 -15.07
N VAL A 127 15.31 -1.91 -14.87
CA VAL A 127 15.45 -0.77 -13.96
C VAL A 127 14.39 -0.87 -12.85
N TRP A 128 14.84 -0.62 -11.63
CA TRP A 128 13.95 -0.63 -10.46
C TRP A 128 13.62 0.79 -10.01
N PHE A 129 12.34 1.02 -9.81
CA PHE A 129 11.82 2.19 -9.13
C PHE A 129 11.06 1.74 -7.89
N ARG A 130 10.93 2.62 -6.92
CA ARG A 130 10.05 2.43 -5.77
C ARG A 130 9.16 3.65 -5.65
N MET A 131 7.88 3.40 -5.42
CA MET A 131 6.91 4.45 -5.13
C MET A 131 6.41 4.31 -3.69
N ASP A 132 6.57 5.36 -2.92
CA ASP A 132 6.04 5.50 -1.57
C ASP A 132 4.83 6.44 -1.60
N LEU A 133 3.75 6.04 -0.93
CA LEU A 133 2.52 6.80 -0.80
C LEU A 133 2.25 7.07 0.67
N GLN A 134 2.05 8.33 1.03
CA GLN A 134 1.71 8.76 2.38
C GLN A 134 0.49 9.67 2.34
N THR A 135 -0.50 9.38 3.18
CA THR A 135 -1.69 10.20 3.35
C THR A 135 -2.31 9.96 4.73
N LYS A 136 -3.30 10.77 5.08
CA LYS A 136 -4.21 10.52 6.20
C LYS A 136 -5.61 10.32 5.66
N VAL A 137 -6.34 9.38 6.24
CA VAL A 137 -7.72 9.09 5.83
C VAL A 137 -8.68 9.24 7.02
N ARG A 138 -9.92 9.57 6.71
CA ARG A 138 -11.04 9.55 7.65
C ARG A 138 -12.18 8.79 7.01
N PHE A 139 -12.79 7.89 7.76
CA PHE A 139 -13.95 7.16 7.26
C PHE A 139 -15.22 7.92 7.63
N LYS A 140 -16.09 8.09 6.64
CA LYS A 140 -17.44 8.61 6.85
C LYS A 140 -18.36 7.44 7.16
N ILE A 141 -18.92 7.42 8.38
CA ILE A 141 -19.84 6.40 8.86
C ILE A 141 -21.18 7.11 9.14
N LEU A 142 -22.18 6.90 8.28
CA LEU A 142 -23.48 7.57 8.37
C LEU A 142 -23.32 9.09 8.49
N PHE A 143 -23.45 9.65 9.70
CA PHE A 143 -23.46 11.09 9.98
C PHE A 143 -22.17 11.63 10.56
N TRP A 144 -21.18 10.79 10.88
CA TRP A 144 -19.94 11.19 11.56
C TRP A 144 -18.70 10.67 10.88
N ASN A 145 -17.55 11.28 11.19
CA ASN A 145 -16.26 10.91 10.64
C ASN A 145 -15.36 10.34 11.74
N THR A 146 -14.57 9.31 11.39
CA THR A 146 -13.57 8.76 12.31
C THR A 146 -12.41 9.73 12.53
N LYS A 147 -11.54 9.42 13.49
CA LYS A 147 -10.25 10.06 13.61
C LYS A 147 -9.43 9.88 12.34
N ARG A 148 -8.46 10.78 12.13
CA ARG A 148 -7.51 10.65 11.02
C ARG A 148 -6.55 9.50 11.28
N GLU A 149 -6.47 8.57 10.34
CA GLU A 149 -5.53 7.46 10.35
C GLU A 149 -4.45 7.69 9.29
N LYS A 150 -3.18 7.55 9.69
CA LYS A 150 -2.06 7.67 8.75
C LYS A 150 -1.90 6.38 7.97
N ILE A 151 -1.84 6.50 6.63
CA ILE A 151 -1.52 5.42 5.71
C ILE A 151 -0.16 5.72 5.09
N SER A 152 0.75 4.75 5.22
CA SER A 152 2.05 4.78 4.56
C SER A 152 2.26 3.43 3.90
N VAL A 153 2.31 3.42 2.58
CA VAL A 153 2.42 2.19 1.77
C VAL A 153 3.44 2.40 0.66
N SER A 154 4.10 1.33 0.26
CA SER A 154 5.13 1.37 -0.78
C SER A 154 5.04 0.17 -1.71
N ALA A 155 5.57 0.34 -2.92
CA ALA A 155 5.73 -0.76 -3.87
C ALA A 155 6.98 -0.57 -4.73
N PRO A 156 7.75 -1.65 -4.95
CA PRO A 156 8.77 -1.68 -5.99
C PRO A 156 8.10 -1.83 -7.35
N VAL A 157 8.63 -1.15 -8.36
CA VAL A 157 8.19 -1.20 -9.75
C VAL A 157 9.38 -1.56 -10.62
N GLU A 158 9.29 -2.70 -11.26
CA GLU A 158 10.27 -3.19 -12.22
C GLU A 158 9.91 -2.73 -13.63
N VAL A 159 10.85 -2.09 -14.30
CA VAL A 159 10.68 -1.47 -15.61
C VAL A 159 11.70 -2.05 -16.58
N ASN A 160 11.24 -2.42 -17.77
CA ASN A 160 12.11 -2.89 -18.82
C ASN A 160 12.87 -1.69 -19.45
N ALA A 161 14.19 -1.78 -19.49
CA ALA A 161 15.03 -0.71 -20.04
C ALA A 161 14.99 -0.58 -21.59
N THR A 162 14.29 -1.49 -22.27
CA THR A 162 14.16 -1.45 -23.73
C THR A 162 12.96 -0.62 -24.19
N ASP A 163 11.80 -0.83 -23.54
CA ASP A 163 10.54 -0.19 -23.91
C ASP A 163 10.03 0.81 -22.87
N GLY A 164 10.69 0.90 -21.71
CA GLY A 164 10.33 1.81 -20.62
C GLY A 164 9.06 1.44 -19.87
N LYS A 165 8.47 0.27 -20.10
CA LYS A 165 7.21 -0.17 -19.46
C LYS A 165 7.46 -1.06 -18.26
N LYS A 166 6.53 -1.05 -17.31
CA LYS A 166 6.58 -2.01 -16.20
C LYS A 166 6.49 -3.45 -16.70
N ILE A 167 7.30 -4.34 -16.13
CA ILE A 167 7.36 -5.76 -16.54
C ILE A 167 6.09 -6.50 -16.11
N HIS A 168 5.62 -6.26 -14.89
CA HIS A 168 4.42 -6.92 -14.39
C HIS A 168 3.15 -6.39 -15.08
N LYS A 169 2.46 -7.23 -15.84
CA LYS A 169 1.19 -6.87 -16.52
C LYS A 169 0.07 -6.53 -15.54
N LYS A 170 0.00 -7.22 -14.40
CA LYS A 170 -1.02 -6.96 -13.35
C LYS A 170 -0.68 -5.69 -12.56
N GLY A 171 -1.71 -5.09 -11.94
CA GLY A 171 -1.53 -3.98 -11.01
C GLY A 171 -0.66 -4.37 -9.81
N ILE A 172 0.31 -3.53 -9.46
CA ILE A 172 1.20 -3.74 -8.31
C ILE A 172 0.54 -3.11 -7.09
N LYS A 173 0.18 -3.92 -6.10
CA LYS A 173 -0.40 -3.43 -4.84
C LYS A 173 0.69 -2.82 -3.97
N LEU A 174 0.42 -1.62 -3.44
CA LEU A 174 1.25 -1.02 -2.43
C LEU A 174 0.96 -1.70 -1.09
N LYS A 175 2.02 -2.05 -0.37
CA LYS A 175 1.93 -2.71 0.92
C LYS A 175 2.37 -1.77 2.03
N SER A 176 1.72 -1.89 3.19
CA SER A 176 2.17 -1.28 4.43
C SER A 176 3.39 -2.08 4.91
N GLY A 177 4.53 -1.44 4.98
CA GLY A 177 5.77 -2.02 5.49
C GLY A 177 6.74 -0.88 5.78
N ALA A 178 7.45 -0.94 6.90
CA ALA A 178 8.75 -0.31 6.97
C ALA A 178 9.55 -0.81 5.74
N PRO A 179 10.47 0.01 5.16
CA PRO A 179 11.26 -0.43 4.03
C PRO A 179 11.79 -1.82 4.35
N GLU A 180 11.30 -2.85 3.64
CA GLU A 180 11.90 -4.15 3.73
C GLU A 180 13.37 -3.91 3.41
N ARG A 181 14.21 -3.95 4.43
CA ARG A 181 15.64 -4.12 4.29
C ARG A 181 15.75 -5.34 3.39
N TRP A 182 16.05 -5.13 2.13
CA TRP A 182 16.26 -6.22 1.19
C TRP A 182 17.31 -7.11 1.82
N ARG A 183 16.81 -8.15 2.50
CA ARG A 183 17.65 -9.20 3.04
C ARG A 183 18.25 -9.85 1.81
N ASN A 184 19.54 -9.58 1.56
CA ASN A 184 20.34 -10.31 0.61
C ASN A 184 19.95 -11.77 0.75
N ARG A 185 19.34 -12.35 -0.27
CA ARG A 185 19.28 -13.81 -0.42
C ARG A 185 20.69 -14.28 -0.71
N ALA A 186 21.53 -14.21 0.29
CA ALA A 186 22.63 -15.16 0.35
C ALA A 186 21.97 -16.54 0.48
N PRO A 187 22.34 -17.54 -0.31
CA PRO A 187 21.89 -18.90 -0.08
C PRO A 187 22.43 -19.27 1.32
N VAL A 188 21.53 -19.31 2.30
CA VAL A 188 21.85 -19.89 3.60
C VAL A 188 21.98 -21.38 3.34
N GLY A 189 23.23 -21.78 3.10
CA GLY A 189 23.64 -23.16 3.16
C GLY A 189 23.24 -23.75 4.51
N LEU A 190 22.67 -24.90 4.39
CA LEU A 190 22.43 -25.91 5.40
C LEU A 190 23.50 -25.94 6.49
N LEU A 191 23.25 -25.39 7.68
CA LEU A 191 23.97 -25.74 8.91
C LEU A 191 23.25 -25.13 10.11
N GLY A 192 22.58 -25.96 10.87
CA GLY A 192 21.96 -25.52 12.14
C GLY A 192 20.83 -26.37 12.69
N ILE A 193 20.79 -27.67 12.36
CA ILE A 193 20.07 -28.64 13.19
C ILE A 193 21.10 -29.13 14.19
N LEU A 194 20.94 -28.78 15.46
CA LEU A 194 21.38 -29.49 16.65
C LEU A 194 21.45 -28.49 17.82
N ALA A 195 20.38 -28.40 18.59
CA ALA A 195 20.43 -28.13 20.05
C ALA A 195 18.99 -27.95 20.60
N THR A 196 18.20 -28.99 20.61
CA THR A 196 17.15 -29.17 21.61
C THR A 196 17.22 -30.60 22.10
N GLY A 197 18.15 -30.80 22.94
CA GLY A 197 18.29 -32.01 23.76
C GLY A 197 18.12 -31.66 25.21
N ILE A 198 17.05 -32.15 25.80
CA ILE A 198 16.95 -32.71 27.14
C ILE A 198 17.26 -31.78 28.33
N LEU A 199 16.20 -31.43 29.05
CA LEU A 199 16.22 -31.48 30.52
C LEU A 199 14.82 -31.77 31.03
N VAL A 200 14.46 -33.05 30.99
CA VAL A 200 13.55 -33.67 31.94
C VAL A 200 14.51 -34.29 32.95
N VAL A 201 14.40 -33.99 34.23
CA VAL A 201 14.49 -34.88 35.41
C VAL A 201 14.63 -34.04 36.68
N PHE A 202 13.73 -34.35 37.56
CA PHE A 202 13.45 -34.09 38.96
C PHE A 202 12.47 -32.96 39.27
#